data_43a663d6c7c43bdb830d555b52e52fe6
#
_entry.id   43a663d6c7c43bdb830d555b52e52fe6
#
_cell.length_a   1.000
_cell.length_b   1.000
_cell.length_c   1.000
_cell.angle_alpha   90.00
_cell.angle_beta   90.00
_cell.angle_gamma   90.00
#
_symmetry.space_group_name_H-M   'P 1'
#
loop_
_entity.id
_entity.type
_entity.pdbx_description
1 polymer ?
#
loop_
_entity_poly.entity_id
_entity_poly.type
_entity_poly.pdbx_seq_one_letter_code
_entity_poly.pdbx_strand_id
1 'polypeptide(L)'
;MDVKEQRKLDVFLTVLESSGVGPIIASSVFGDGPNVGKKPYDPYRMFAFIVLAFSLKKMTLRDIEDFGQHDLRARYVLGGDLPSYKTIGQYINEVIFPDMETIFHRITSAIAAYCKIEDVFSVAFIDGTKLEADANKYKFVWKPDKRMEKLKATIMSLLSVIGIAVKETEINSVALLGWINAYM
;
A
#
# COMPACT_ATOMS: atom_id res chain seq x y z
N MET A 1 1.14 28.70 -5.78
CA MET A 1 2.06 27.60 -5.38
C MET A 1 3.47 28.16 -5.41
N ASP A 2 4.26 27.92 -4.37
CA ASP A 2 5.64 28.37 -4.28
C ASP A 2 6.56 27.52 -5.19
N VAL A 3 7.65 28.12 -5.72
CA VAL A 3 8.64 27.44 -6.57
C VAL A 3 9.24 26.19 -5.90
N LYS A 4 9.45 26.24 -4.59
CA LYS A 4 9.95 25.10 -3.81
C LYS A 4 8.96 23.96 -3.76
N GLU A 5 7.69 24.25 -3.68
CA GLU A 5 6.63 23.26 -3.64
C GLU A 5 6.39 22.64 -5.03
N GLN A 6 6.50 23.45 -6.07
CA GLN A 6 6.45 22.98 -7.44
C GLN A 6 7.57 21.97 -7.74
N ARG A 7 8.81 22.28 -7.34
CA ARG A 7 9.95 21.34 -7.48
C ARG A 7 9.71 19.99 -6.79
N LYS A 8 9.09 20.00 -5.61
CA LYS A 8 8.73 18.75 -4.92
C LYS A 8 7.74 17.89 -5.72
N LEU A 9 6.75 18.54 -6.33
CA LEU A 9 5.78 17.87 -7.18
C LEU A 9 6.41 17.34 -8.46
N ASP A 10 7.33 18.08 -9.06
CA ASP A 10 8.06 17.63 -10.26
C ASP A 10 8.90 16.39 -9.93
N VAL A 11 9.60 16.39 -8.79
CA VAL A 11 10.32 15.20 -8.29
C VAL A 11 9.37 14.05 -8.05
N PHE A 12 8.25 14.28 -7.39
CA PHE A 12 7.23 13.25 -7.16
C PHE A 12 6.74 12.64 -8.48
N LEU A 13 6.39 13.45 -9.46
CA LEU A 13 5.95 13.00 -10.77
C LEU A 13 7.05 12.23 -11.50
N THR A 14 8.30 12.69 -11.44
CA THR A 14 9.45 12.02 -12.05
C THR A 14 9.68 10.64 -11.44
N VAL A 15 9.63 10.52 -10.11
CA VAL A 15 9.78 9.23 -9.42
C VAL A 15 8.61 8.29 -9.79
N LEU A 16 7.40 8.83 -9.83
CA LEU A 16 6.22 8.05 -10.20
C LEU A 16 6.29 7.56 -11.65
N GLU A 17 6.77 8.38 -12.58
CA GLU A 17 6.99 8.01 -13.96
C GLU A 17 8.08 6.94 -14.11
N SER A 18 9.20 7.10 -13.38
CA SER A 18 10.30 6.13 -13.37
C SER A 18 9.91 4.76 -12.80
N SER A 19 8.83 4.68 -12.02
CA SER A 19 8.32 3.41 -11.49
C SER A 19 7.79 2.46 -12.57
N GLY A 20 7.50 2.96 -13.77
CA GLY A 20 6.96 2.16 -14.87
C GLY A 20 5.52 1.68 -14.63
N VAL A 21 4.73 2.34 -13.76
CA VAL A 21 3.31 2.00 -13.55
C VAL A 21 2.43 2.47 -14.71
N GLY A 22 2.89 3.43 -15.51
CA GLY A 22 2.12 4.00 -16.62
C GLY A 22 1.49 2.96 -17.55
N PRO A 23 2.24 1.96 -18.08
CA PRO A 23 1.67 0.90 -18.92
C PRO A 23 0.59 0.06 -18.23
N ILE A 24 0.72 -0.20 -16.92
CA ILE A 24 -0.28 -0.94 -16.15
C ILE A 24 -1.58 -0.14 -16.08
N ILE A 25 -1.48 1.13 -15.71
CA ILE A 25 -2.61 2.05 -15.64
C ILE A 25 -3.26 2.24 -17.01
N ALA A 26 -2.47 2.39 -18.08
CA ALA A 26 -2.98 2.57 -19.44
C ALA A 26 -3.66 1.32 -20.02
N SER A 27 -3.29 0.12 -19.57
CA SER A 27 -3.93 -1.13 -19.99
C SER A 27 -5.31 -1.34 -19.36
N SER A 28 -5.59 -0.64 -18.27
CA SER A 28 -6.88 -0.68 -17.59
C SER A 28 -7.87 0.18 -18.34
N VAL A 29 -8.95 -0.44 -18.84
CA VAL A 29 -10.03 0.26 -19.56
C VAL A 29 -10.88 1.01 -18.55
N PHE A 30 -10.58 2.29 -18.32
CA PHE A 30 -11.41 3.17 -17.50
C PHE A 30 -12.16 4.16 -18.40
N GLY A 31 -13.48 3.96 -18.53
CA GLY A 31 -14.34 4.91 -19.22
C GLY A 31 -14.50 4.69 -20.72
N ASP A 32 -14.32 3.49 -21.23
CA ASP A 32 -14.68 3.09 -22.60
C ASP A 32 -16.19 2.99 -22.80
N GLY A 33 -16.88 4.08 -22.53
CA GLY A 33 -18.22 4.28 -23.03
C GLY A 33 -18.17 4.97 -24.41
N PRO A 34 -19.25 4.92 -25.21
CA PRO A 34 -19.31 5.66 -26.47
C PRO A 34 -19.00 7.13 -26.18
N ASN A 35 -18.10 7.74 -26.97
CA ASN A 35 -17.55 9.09 -26.82
C ASN A 35 -18.61 10.22 -26.94
N VAL A 36 -19.73 10.10 -26.24
CA VAL A 36 -20.81 11.09 -26.18
C VAL A 36 -20.78 11.69 -24.77
N GLY A 37 -20.16 12.87 -24.63
CA GLY A 37 -20.18 13.59 -23.37
C GLY A 37 -18.82 14.16 -22.92
N LYS A 38 -18.59 14.22 -21.61
CA LYS A 38 -17.38 14.75 -21.00
C LYS A 38 -16.17 13.90 -21.39
N LYS A 39 -15.05 14.56 -21.73
CA LYS A 39 -13.78 13.87 -22.00
C LYS A 39 -13.40 12.98 -20.81
N PRO A 40 -12.92 11.74 -21.06
CA PRO A 40 -12.43 10.90 -19.99
C PRO A 40 -11.24 11.56 -19.31
N TYR A 41 -11.09 11.31 -18.02
CA TYR A 41 -9.92 11.75 -17.27
C TYR A 41 -8.67 11.03 -17.79
N ASP A 42 -7.53 11.74 -17.79
CA ASP A 42 -6.25 11.10 -18.04
C ASP A 42 -5.97 10.07 -16.93
N PRO A 43 -5.84 8.77 -17.25
CA PRO A 43 -5.72 7.75 -16.23
C PRO A 43 -4.47 7.90 -15.37
N TYR A 44 -3.34 8.30 -15.96
CA TYR A 44 -2.10 8.47 -15.24
C TYR A 44 -2.14 9.69 -14.30
N ARG A 45 -2.71 10.81 -14.74
CA ARG A 45 -2.89 11.99 -13.90
C ARG A 45 -3.84 11.73 -12.74
N MET A 46 -4.91 10.97 -12.99
CA MET A 46 -5.83 10.52 -11.94
C MET A 46 -5.10 9.67 -10.90
N PHE A 47 -4.28 8.73 -11.35
CA PHE A 47 -3.45 7.91 -10.49
C PHE A 47 -2.49 8.75 -9.65
N ALA A 48 -1.71 9.62 -10.28
CA ALA A 48 -0.77 10.52 -9.59
C ALA A 48 -1.47 11.41 -8.55
N PHE A 49 -2.66 11.91 -8.86
CA PHE A 49 -3.47 12.70 -7.94
C PHE A 49 -3.89 11.89 -6.70
N ILE A 50 -4.36 10.65 -6.89
CA ILE A 50 -4.77 9.77 -5.78
C ILE A 50 -3.58 9.41 -4.91
N VAL A 51 -2.43 9.06 -5.49
CA VAL A 51 -1.19 8.76 -4.76
C VAL A 51 -0.72 9.99 -3.96
N LEU A 52 -0.78 11.18 -4.56
CA LEU A 52 -0.47 12.43 -3.85
C LEU A 52 -1.41 12.67 -2.67
N ALA A 53 -2.72 12.48 -2.87
CA ALA A 53 -3.71 12.64 -1.82
C ALA A 53 -3.43 11.70 -0.63
N PHE A 54 -3.18 10.42 -0.88
CA PHE A 54 -2.82 9.46 0.16
C PHE A 54 -1.51 9.83 0.88
N SER A 55 -0.50 10.30 0.15
CA SER A 55 0.76 10.77 0.76
C SER A 55 0.55 11.95 1.72
N LEU A 56 -0.50 12.74 1.50
CA LEU A 56 -0.93 13.85 2.35
C LEU A 56 -1.99 13.42 3.40
N LYS A 57 -2.14 12.11 3.62
CA LYS A 57 -3.09 11.54 4.60
C LYS A 57 -4.56 11.87 4.34
N LYS A 58 -4.94 12.08 3.09
CA LYS A 58 -6.34 12.17 2.69
C LYS A 58 -6.89 10.76 2.52
N MET A 59 -7.60 10.24 3.52
CA MET A 59 -7.93 8.82 3.63
C MET A 59 -9.34 8.48 3.16
N THR A 60 -10.24 9.46 3.07
CA THR A 60 -11.59 9.22 2.56
C THR A 60 -11.76 9.77 1.15
N LEU A 61 -12.68 9.18 0.38
CA LEU A 61 -12.96 9.64 -0.99
C LEU A 61 -13.41 11.12 -1.02
N ARG A 62 -14.11 11.57 0.00
CA ARG A 62 -14.54 12.96 0.13
C ARG A 62 -13.38 13.90 0.47
N ASP A 63 -12.43 13.45 1.31
CA ASP A 63 -11.23 14.24 1.59
C ASP A 63 -10.36 14.40 0.33
N ILE A 64 -10.33 13.37 -0.53
CA ILE A 64 -9.61 13.43 -1.80
C ILE A 64 -10.31 14.38 -2.78
N GLU A 65 -11.63 14.33 -2.85
CA GLU A 65 -12.42 15.29 -3.67
C GLU A 65 -12.20 16.72 -3.18
N ASP A 66 -12.31 16.96 -1.87
CA ASP A 66 -12.08 18.29 -1.25
C ASP A 66 -10.65 18.80 -1.51
N PHE A 67 -9.66 17.92 -1.37
CA PHE A 67 -8.26 18.21 -1.73
C PHE A 67 -8.15 18.65 -3.20
N GLY A 68 -8.82 17.95 -4.11
CA GLY A 68 -8.88 18.32 -5.53
C GLY A 68 -9.45 19.71 -5.76
N GLN A 69 -10.49 20.08 -5.02
CA GLN A 69 -11.18 21.37 -5.17
C GLN A 69 -10.38 22.55 -4.62
N HIS A 70 -9.71 22.39 -3.51
CA HIS A 70 -9.15 23.50 -2.73
C HIS A 70 -7.63 23.61 -2.79
N ASP A 71 -6.90 22.58 -3.24
CA ASP A 71 -5.44 22.59 -3.21
C ASP A 71 -4.83 22.77 -4.62
N LEU A 72 -3.93 23.74 -4.74
CA LEU A 72 -3.25 24.03 -6.01
C LEU A 72 -2.34 22.87 -6.46
N ARG A 73 -1.84 22.05 -5.55
CA ARG A 73 -1.02 20.87 -5.87
C ARG A 73 -1.84 19.83 -6.60
N ALA A 74 -3.07 19.60 -6.12
CA ALA A 74 -4.00 18.69 -6.77
C ALA A 74 -4.31 19.12 -8.20
N ARG A 75 -4.59 20.41 -8.41
CA ARG A 75 -4.86 20.97 -9.73
C ARG A 75 -3.65 20.88 -10.65
N TYR A 76 -2.46 21.09 -10.11
CA TYR A 76 -1.22 20.97 -10.88
C TYR A 76 -1.03 19.54 -11.41
N VAL A 77 -1.24 18.54 -10.57
CA VAL A 77 -1.10 17.12 -10.94
C VAL A 77 -2.21 16.68 -11.90
N LEU A 78 -3.47 17.01 -11.64
CA LEU A 78 -4.58 16.65 -12.49
C LEU A 78 -4.52 17.32 -13.87
N GLY A 79 -4.09 18.57 -13.92
CA GLY A 79 -3.96 19.33 -15.16
C GLY A 79 -5.27 19.59 -15.91
N GLY A 80 -6.42 19.31 -15.32
CA GLY A 80 -7.72 19.41 -15.96
C GLY A 80 -8.90 19.37 -14.98
N ASP A 81 -9.99 18.76 -15.43
CA ASP A 81 -11.22 18.64 -14.66
C ASP A 81 -11.04 17.85 -13.35
N LEU A 82 -11.78 18.28 -12.33
CA LEU A 82 -11.77 17.63 -11.02
C LEU A 82 -12.72 16.42 -10.99
N PRO A 83 -12.24 15.26 -10.54
CA PRO A 83 -13.09 14.09 -10.39
C PRO A 83 -13.98 14.21 -9.15
N SER A 84 -15.18 13.66 -9.23
CA SER A 84 -16.04 13.50 -8.06
C SER A 84 -15.56 12.32 -7.20
N TYR A 85 -15.95 12.30 -5.91
CA TYR A 85 -15.63 11.18 -5.02
C TYR A 85 -16.11 9.83 -5.57
N LYS A 86 -17.22 9.80 -6.31
CA LYS A 86 -17.71 8.58 -6.98
C LYS A 86 -16.76 8.12 -8.07
N THR A 87 -16.30 9.04 -8.91
CA THR A 87 -15.34 8.76 -9.99
C THR A 87 -14.00 8.28 -9.41
N ILE A 88 -13.55 8.88 -8.32
CA ILE A 88 -12.33 8.47 -7.61
C ILE A 88 -12.48 7.04 -7.08
N GLY A 89 -13.61 6.74 -6.41
CA GLY A 89 -13.88 5.40 -5.90
C GLY A 89 -13.97 4.33 -6.99
N GLN A 90 -14.63 4.65 -8.10
CA GLN A 90 -14.71 3.78 -9.26
C GLN A 90 -13.31 3.52 -9.85
N TYR A 91 -12.51 4.56 -10.04
CA TYR A 91 -11.15 4.45 -10.54
C TYR A 91 -10.26 3.58 -9.64
N ILE A 92 -10.33 3.75 -8.31
CA ILE A 92 -9.58 2.92 -7.36
C ILE A 92 -9.95 1.44 -7.52
N ASN A 93 -11.23 1.14 -7.60
CA ASN A 93 -11.71 -0.25 -7.67
C ASN A 93 -11.43 -0.91 -9.03
N GLU A 94 -11.54 -0.18 -10.14
CA GLU A 94 -11.45 -0.75 -11.49
C GLU A 94 -10.02 -0.72 -12.05
N VAL A 95 -9.20 0.27 -11.64
CA VAL A 95 -7.86 0.47 -12.20
C VAL A 95 -6.76 0.13 -11.21
N ILE A 96 -6.85 0.62 -9.96
CA ILE A 96 -5.75 0.45 -9.00
C ILE A 96 -5.83 -0.91 -8.31
N PHE A 97 -7.01 -1.29 -7.82
CA PHE A 97 -7.18 -2.46 -6.97
C PHE A 97 -6.79 -3.78 -7.63
N PRO A 98 -7.09 -4.04 -8.92
CA PRO A 98 -6.73 -5.29 -9.57
C PRO A 98 -5.22 -5.56 -9.60
N ASP A 99 -4.42 -4.50 -9.77
CA ASP A 99 -2.96 -4.57 -9.90
C ASP A 99 -2.21 -3.95 -8.72
N MET A 100 -2.88 -3.78 -7.58
CA MET A 100 -2.37 -3.06 -6.40
C MET A 100 -0.99 -3.55 -5.96
N GLU A 101 -0.77 -4.85 -5.89
CA GLU A 101 0.50 -5.43 -5.45
C GLU A 101 1.65 -5.07 -6.41
N THR A 102 1.41 -5.22 -7.70
CA THR A 102 2.40 -4.86 -8.74
C THR A 102 2.71 -3.36 -8.73
N ILE A 103 1.66 -2.53 -8.62
CA ILE A 103 1.78 -1.07 -8.53
C ILE A 103 2.61 -0.69 -7.31
N PHE A 104 2.29 -1.26 -6.14
CA PHE A 104 2.99 -0.99 -4.89
C PHE A 104 4.47 -1.36 -4.98
N HIS A 105 4.80 -2.54 -5.49
CA HIS A 105 6.18 -2.98 -5.69
C HIS A 105 6.97 -2.04 -6.59
N ARG A 106 6.40 -1.62 -7.72
CA ARG A 106 7.06 -0.73 -8.66
C ARG A 106 7.33 0.64 -8.05
N ILE A 107 6.35 1.23 -7.37
CA ILE A 107 6.52 2.53 -6.70
C ILE A 107 7.58 2.44 -5.61
N THR A 108 7.52 1.42 -4.76
CA THR A 108 8.49 1.21 -3.67
C THR A 108 9.91 1.06 -4.22
N SER A 109 10.10 0.28 -5.30
CA SER A 109 11.39 0.13 -5.97
C SER A 109 11.90 1.44 -6.55
N ALA A 110 11.03 2.24 -7.17
CA ALA A 110 11.42 3.55 -7.72
C ALA A 110 11.82 4.54 -6.63
N ILE A 111 11.08 4.57 -5.51
CA ILE A 111 11.43 5.41 -4.35
C ILE A 111 12.79 4.98 -3.78
N ALA A 112 13.02 3.68 -3.63
CA ALA A 112 14.27 3.14 -3.15
C ALA A 112 15.45 3.53 -4.04
N ALA A 113 15.30 3.37 -5.34
CA ALA A 113 16.31 3.78 -6.32
C ALA A 113 16.58 5.30 -6.26
N TYR A 114 15.53 6.11 -6.15
CA TYR A 114 15.67 7.56 -6.01
C TYR A 114 16.41 7.95 -4.72
N CYS A 115 16.09 7.30 -3.61
CA CYS A 115 16.72 7.51 -2.30
C CYS A 115 18.11 6.87 -2.19
N LYS A 116 18.57 6.13 -3.21
CA LYS A 116 19.84 5.38 -3.21
C LYS A 116 19.95 4.40 -2.03
N ILE A 117 18.84 3.76 -1.70
CA ILE A 117 18.80 2.72 -0.67
C ILE A 117 19.17 1.40 -1.35
N GLU A 118 20.40 0.92 -1.07
CA GLU A 118 20.98 -0.22 -1.79
C GLU A 118 20.35 -1.56 -1.37
N ASP A 119 19.83 -1.69 -0.15
CA ASP A 119 19.28 -2.96 0.38
C ASP A 119 17.90 -2.80 1.02
N VAL A 120 16.91 -2.37 0.23
CA VAL A 120 15.53 -2.17 0.71
C VAL A 120 14.90 -3.47 1.23
N PHE A 121 15.35 -4.61 0.72
CA PHE A 121 14.79 -5.93 1.04
C PHE A 121 15.66 -6.79 1.95
N SER A 122 16.81 -6.31 2.38
CA SER A 122 17.70 -7.06 3.29
C SER A 122 17.19 -7.10 4.74
N VAL A 123 16.31 -6.17 5.12
CA VAL A 123 15.71 -6.12 6.46
C VAL A 123 14.20 -6.03 6.34
N ALA A 124 13.50 -7.12 6.64
CA ALA A 124 12.05 -7.14 6.75
C ALA A 124 11.64 -6.83 8.19
N PHE A 125 10.93 -5.72 8.40
CA PHE A 125 10.24 -5.47 9.66
C PHE A 125 8.85 -6.08 9.57
N ILE A 126 8.58 -7.12 10.37
CA ILE A 126 7.25 -7.69 10.52
C ILE A 126 6.60 -6.98 11.71
N ASP A 127 5.73 -6.01 11.43
CA ASP A 127 4.89 -5.40 12.45
C ASP A 127 3.58 -6.19 12.59
N GLY A 128 3.35 -6.70 13.80
CA GLY A 128 2.09 -7.32 14.16
C GLY A 128 1.02 -6.27 14.40
N THR A 129 0.37 -5.78 13.35
CA THR A 129 -0.78 -4.88 13.50
C THR A 129 -1.89 -5.62 14.24
N LYS A 130 -2.20 -5.19 15.46
CA LYS A 130 -3.35 -5.68 16.22
C LYS A 130 -4.61 -5.12 15.56
N LEU A 131 -5.29 -5.93 14.76
CA LEU A 131 -6.63 -5.61 14.28
C LEU A 131 -7.59 -5.77 15.46
N GLU A 132 -7.95 -4.68 16.09
CA GLU A 132 -9.07 -4.65 17.01
C GLU A 132 -10.34 -4.67 16.16
N ALA A 133 -11.00 -5.83 16.12
CA ALA A 133 -12.37 -5.88 15.62
C ALA A 133 -13.22 -5.00 16.55
N ASP A 134 -14.14 -4.22 15.97
CA ASP A 134 -15.13 -3.42 16.71
C ASP A 134 -16.20 -4.34 17.34
N ALA A 135 -15.71 -5.34 18.07
CA ALA A 135 -16.52 -6.31 18.78
C ALA A 135 -16.77 -5.76 20.18
N ASN A 136 -18.04 -5.74 20.55
CA ASN A 136 -18.51 -5.28 21.85
C ASN A 136 -17.62 -5.84 22.98
N LYS A 137 -16.90 -4.95 23.66
CA LYS A 137 -15.87 -5.20 24.67
C LYS A 137 -16.31 -6.18 25.78
N TYR A 138 -17.61 -6.34 25.96
CA TYR A 138 -18.21 -7.20 27.00
C TYR A 138 -18.58 -8.61 26.53
N LYS A 139 -18.40 -8.94 25.24
CA LYS A 139 -18.62 -10.29 24.68
C LYS A 139 -17.35 -11.05 24.32
N PHE A 140 -16.21 -10.60 24.81
CA PHE A 140 -14.93 -11.22 24.51
C PHE A 140 -14.76 -12.51 25.32
N VAL A 141 -15.03 -13.66 24.73
CA VAL A 141 -14.64 -14.96 25.28
C VAL A 141 -13.19 -15.21 24.86
N TRP A 142 -12.28 -14.98 25.78
CA TRP A 142 -10.87 -15.29 25.58
C TRP A 142 -10.69 -16.80 25.47
N LYS A 143 -10.23 -17.31 24.34
CA LYS A 143 -9.83 -18.72 24.15
C LYS A 143 -8.34 -18.75 23.85
N PRO A 144 -7.46 -18.66 24.85
CA PRO A 144 -6.02 -18.58 24.64
C PRO A 144 -5.43 -19.84 23.96
N ASP A 145 -5.97 -21.00 24.30
CA ASP A 145 -5.36 -22.29 23.95
C ASP A 145 -5.34 -22.58 22.45
N LYS A 146 -6.43 -22.32 21.74
CA LYS A 146 -6.48 -22.57 20.27
C LYS A 146 -5.54 -21.71 19.44
N ARG A 147 -5.21 -20.54 19.94
CA ARG A 147 -4.30 -19.60 19.24
C ARG A 147 -2.86 -20.01 19.46
N MET A 148 -2.52 -20.45 20.68
CA MET A 148 -1.19 -20.97 21.00
C MET A 148 -0.91 -22.31 20.29
N GLU A 149 -1.92 -23.19 20.20
CA GLU A 149 -1.79 -24.45 19.44
C GLU A 149 -1.53 -24.20 17.96
N LYS A 150 -2.27 -23.28 17.34
CA LYS A 150 -2.03 -22.90 15.93
C LYS A 150 -0.63 -22.29 15.73
N LEU A 151 -0.21 -21.41 16.63
CA LEU A 151 1.12 -20.79 16.57
C LEU A 151 2.22 -21.84 16.71
N LYS A 152 2.10 -22.76 17.66
CA LYS A 152 3.04 -23.87 17.83
C LYS A 152 3.11 -24.76 16.60
N ALA A 153 1.95 -25.13 16.03
CA ALA A 153 1.89 -25.93 14.80
C ALA A 153 2.58 -25.23 13.61
N THR A 154 2.38 -23.93 13.48
CA THR A 154 3.05 -23.13 12.44
C THR A 154 4.56 -23.08 12.65
N ILE A 155 5.01 -22.87 13.88
CA ILE A 155 6.46 -22.87 14.23
C ILE A 155 7.08 -24.25 13.97
N MET A 156 6.40 -25.33 14.35
CA MET A 156 6.86 -26.69 14.06
C MET A 156 7.01 -26.95 12.56
N SER A 157 6.03 -26.52 11.76
CA SER A 157 6.08 -26.63 10.30
C SER A 157 7.29 -25.86 9.73
N LEU A 158 7.53 -24.64 10.18
CA LEU A 158 8.67 -23.83 9.74
C LEU A 158 10.01 -24.46 10.14
N LEU A 159 10.13 -24.94 11.37
CA LEU A 159 11.35 -25.61 11.85
C LEU A 159 11.64 -26.90 11.06
N SER A 160 10.62 -27.65 10.70
CA SER A 160 10.78 -28.84 9.87
C SER A 160 11.29 -28.52 8.46
N VAL A 161 10.85 -27.41 7.88
CA VAL A 161 11.32 -26.94 6.55
C VAL A 161 12.81 -26.57 6.58
N ILE A 162 13.29 -26.01 7.67
CA ILE A 162 14.73 -25.69 7.84
C ILE A 162 15.55 -26.85 8.44
N GLY A 163 14.95 -28.04 8.58
CA GLY A 163 15.66 -29.25 9.01
C GLY A 163 15.96 -29.32 10.51
N ILE A 164 15.32 -28.49 11.32
CA ILE A 164 15.49 -28.50 12.78
C ILE A 164 14.40 -29.35 13.43
N ALA A 165 14.80 -30.49 14.00
CA ALA A 165 13.90 -31.37 14.75
C ALA A 165 13.79 -30.92 16.20
N VAL A 166 12.64 -30.38 16.59
CA VAL A 166 12.34 -29.91 17.94
C VAL A 166 11.07 -30.57 18.47
N LYS A 167 11.06 -30.95 19.74
CA LYS A 167 9.85 -31.47 20.38
C LYS A 167 8.92 -30.31 20.75
N GLU A 168 7.61 -30.51 20.60
CA GLU A 168 6.59 -29.49 20.87
C GLU A 168 6.68 -28.92 22.29
N THR A 169 7.09 -29.74 23.27
CA THR A 169 7.29 -29.34 24.68
C THR A 169 8.44 -28.35 24.88
N GLU A 170 9.35 -28.23 23.92
CA GLU A 170 10.53 -27.36 23.99
C GLU A 170 10.26 -25.98 23.41
N ILE A 171 9.11 -25.78 22.77
CA ILE A 171 8.73 -24.48 22.17
C ILE A 171 8.21 -23.54 23.26
N ASN A 172 9.08 -22.68 23.74
CA ASN A 172 8.75 -21.57 24.63
C ASN A 172 9.42 -20.28 24.16
N SER A 173 9.05 -19.15 24.74
CA SER A 173 9.55 -17.84 24.32
C SER A 173 11.07 -17.69 24.47
N VAL A 174 11.66 -18.34 25.46
CA VAL A 174 13.10 -18.28 25.74
C VAL A 174 13.87 -19.12 24.72
N ALA A 175 13.39 -20.31 24.40
CA ALA A 175 13.99 -21.18 23.38
C ALA A 175 13.90 -20.53 21.98
N LEU A 176 12.78 -19.90 21.65
CA LEU A 176 12.61 -19.18 20.38
C LEU A 176 13.62 -18.03 20.24
N LEU A 177 13.80 -17.22 21.28
CA LEU A 177 14.80 -16.15 21.28
C LEU A 177 16.24 -16.69 21.18
N GLY A 178 16.52 -17.81 21.85
CA GLY A 178 17.82 -18.47 21.74
C GLY A 178 18.12 -18.97 20.32
N TRP A 179 17.12 -19.53 19.64
CA TRP A 179 17.29 -19.98 18.26
C TRP A 179 17.45 -18.82 17.28
N ILE A 180 16.67 -17.77 17.42
CA ILE A 180 16.81 -16.55 16.58
C ILE A 180 18.23 -16.00 16.70
N ASN A 181 18.77 -15.88 17.92
CA ASN A 181 20.11 -15.35 18.14
C ASN A 181 21.24 -16.29 17.67
N ALA A 182 20.99 -17.59 17.53
CA ALA A 182 21.99 -18.56 17.06
C ALA A 182 22.08 -18.61 15.52
N TYR A 183 21.05 -18.14 14.80
CA TYR A 183 20.97 -18.19 13.33
C TYR A 183 20.98 -16.80 12.67
N MET A 184 21.10 -15.72 13.44
CA MET A 184 21.41 -14.37 12.97
C MET A 184 22.91 -14.06 13.10
#